data_ec2b5c4782ae1754263258b9b23bf2ca
#
_entry.id   ec2b5c4782ae1754263258b9b23bf2ca
#
_cell.length_a   1.000
_cell.length_b   1.000
_cell.length_c   1.000
_cell.angle_alpha   90.00
_cell.angle_beta   90.00
_cell.angle_gamma   90.00
#
_symmetry.space_group_name_H-M   'P 1'
#
loop_
_entity.id
_entity.type
_entity.pdbx_description
1 polymer ?
#
loop_
_entity_poly.entity_id
_entity_poly.type
_entity_poly.pdbx_seq_one_letter_code
_entity_poly.pdbx_strand_id
1 'polypeptide(L)'
;MSRWCSNQLSYAPVIRPGIIPALTVRLHPADRPAMLAHFTSLDSEDRRLRFGAPLRDEAIANYVERIDFVRDGVFAVHDGTMRLLAVVHVAFTEDSAELGISVLPPARKQGLGGALFERAVMHLRNRGAREAFIHCLSENGAMMHIARKLGMRIIPCGEETDARIGIDPPTPQTHFVEWLQDRNADVVRCYSVFAKQTA
;
A
#
# COMPACT_ATOMS: atom_id res chain seq x y z
N MET A 1 7.89 10.39 38.15
CA MET A 1 8.28 11.39 37.12
C MET A 1 8.95 10.65 35.99
N SER A 2 8.16 10.23 34.99
CA SER A 2 8.64 9.46 33.83
C SER A 2 8.79 10.40 32.67
N ARG A 3 10.05 10.61 32.23
CA ARG A 3 10.36 11.40 31.02
C ARG A 3 9.93 10.59 29.80
N TRP A 4 8.89 11.02 29.16
CA TRP A 4 8.55 10.62 27.78
C TRP A 4 9.56 11.31 26.85
N CYS A 5 10.50 10.55 26.31
CA CYS A 5 11.30 11.03 25.18
C CYS A 5 10.39 11.03 23.94
N SER A 6 9.93 12.22 23.58
CA SER A 6 9.28 12.49 22.29
C SER A 6 10.36 12.42 21.21
N ASN A 7 10.52 11.24 20.62
CA ASN A 7 11.25 11.10 19.38
C ASN A 7 10.29 11.54 18.25
N GLN A 8 10.25 12.85 17.99
CA GLN A 8 9.61 13.42 16.81
C GLN A 8 10.41 12.95 15.59
N LEU A 9 10.06 11.79 15.04
CA LEU A 9 10.41 11.46 13.68
C LEU A 9 9.56 12.34 12.77
N SER A 10 10.08 13.53 12.46
CA SER A 10 9.58 14.38 11.39
C SER A 10 9.65 13.57 10.09
N TYR A 11 8.53 13.03 9.64
CA TYR A 11 8.41 12.30 8.40
C TYR A 11 8.44 13.32 7.24
N ALA A 12 9.63 13.82 6.92
CA ALA A 12 9.87 14.46 5.64
C ALA A 12 10.12 13.32 4.63
N PRO A 13 9.40 13.28 3.49
CA PRO A 13 9.69 12.29 2.45
C PRO A 13 11.15 12.46 2.04
N VAL A 14 11.97 11.44 2.27
CA VAL A 14 13.37 11.43 1.81
C VAL A 14 13.35 11.25 0.30
N ILE A 15 13.26 12.36 -0.43
CA ILE A 15 13.47 12.39 -1.87
C ILE A 15 14.95 12.07 -2.09
N ARG A 16 15.26 10.82 -2.41
CA ARG A 16 16.61 10.45 -2.83
C ARG A 16 16.83 10.95 -4.25
N PRO A 17 17.88 11.73 -4.53
CA PRO A 17 18.19 12.15 -5.89
C PRO A 17 18.46 10.91 -6.75
N GLY A 18 17.72 10.76 -7.86
CA GLY A 18 17.91 9.69 -8.84
C GLY A 18 16.85 8.60 -8.88
N ILE A 19 15.88 8.57 -7.98
CA ILE A 19 14.70 7.69 -8.08
C ILE A 19 13.51 8.58 -8.42
N ILE A 20 12.97 8.44 -9.63
CA ILE A 20 11.66 8.99 -9.96
C ILE A 20 10.70 8.30 -8.99
N PRO A 21 9.97 9.06 -8.11
CA PRO A 21 9.01 8.44 -7.22
C PRO A 21 8.05 7.60 -8.06
N ALA A 22 7.91 6.32 -7.72
CA ALA A 22 6.96 5.46 -8.41
C ALA A 22 5.59 6.14 -8.30
N LEU A 23 4.98 6.48 -9.44
CA LEU A 23 3.67 7.12 -9.45
C LEU A 23 2.65 6.14 -8.90
N THR A 24 2.18 6.43 -7.69
CA THR A 24 1.12 5.65 -7.06
C THR A 24 -0.24 6.23 -7.46
N VAL A 25 -1.14 5.38 -7.93
CA VAL A 25 -2.49 5.77 -8.33
C VAL A 25 -3.50 5.21 -7.34
N ARG A 26 -4.56 5.96 -7.06
CA ARG A 26 -5.71 5.47 -6.31
C ARG A 26 -6.57 4.61 -7.24
N LEU A 27 -6.95 3.42 -6.77
CA LEU A 27 -7.87 2.53 -7.49
C LEU A 27 -9.31 2.78 -7.05
N HIS A 28 -10.23 2.50 -7.97
CA HIS A 28 -11.68 2.66 -7.83
C HIS A 28 -12.41 1.34 -8.14
N PRO A 29 -13.71 1.22 -7.89
CA PRO A 29 -14.46 0.00 -8.19
C PRO A 29 -14.29 -0.51 -9.63
N ALA A 30 -14.12 0.38 -10.61
CA ALA A 30 -13.86 0.02 -12.01
C ALA A 30 -12.53 -0.71 -12.23
N ASP A 31 -11.59 -0.62 -11.29
CA ASP A 31 -10.27 -1.25 -11.39
C ASP A 31 -10.25 -2.69 -10.83
N ARG A 32 -11.39 -3.23 -10.32
CA ARG A 32 -11.48 -4.61 -9.81
C ARG A 32 -10.92 -5.66 -10.77
N PRO A 33 -11.19 -5.63 -12.09
CA PRO A 33 -10.60 -6.60 -13.01
C PRO A 33 -9.07 -6.57 -13.04
N ALA A 34 -8.47 -5.37 -12.98
CA ALA A 34 -7.01 -5.23 -12.94
C ALA A 34 -6.43 -5.72 -11.61
N MET A 35 -7.13 -5.49 -10.49
CA MET A 35 -6.75 -6.02 -9.17
C MET A 35 -6.83 -7.54 -9.14
N LEU A 36 -7.91 -8.12 -9.68
CA LEU A 36 -8.06 -9.57 -9.79
C LEU A 36 -6.91 -10.17 -10.60
N ALA A 37 -6.59 -9.59 -11.76
CA ALA A 37 -5.48 -10.04 -12.59
C ALA A 37 -4.13 -9.94 -11.86
N HIS A 38 -3.90 -8.88 -11.06
CA HIS A 38 -2.71 -8.74 -10.25
C HIS A 38 -2.60 -9.87 -9.20
N PHE A 39 -3.63 -10.08 -8.39
CA PHE A 39 -3.58 -11.07 -7.30
C PHE A 39 -3.57 -12.51 -7.81
N THR A 40 -4.28 -12.82 -8.91
CA THR A 40 -4.25 -14.17 -9.51
C THR A 40 -2.93 -14.48 -10.19
N SER A 41 -2.14 -13.47 -10.60
CA SER A 41 -0.80 -13.65 -11.15
C SER A 41 0.28 -13.95 -10.08
N LEU A 42 -0.05 -13.83 -8.79
CA LEU A 42 0.82 -14.26 -7.70
C LEU A 42 0.88 -15.79 -7.68
N ASP A 43 2.06 -16.35 -7.47
CA ASP A 43 2.21 -17.78 -7.24
C ASP A 43 1.67 -18.22 -5.87
N SER A 44 1.67 -19.52 -5.61
CA SER A 44 1.12 -20.09 -4.36
C SER A 44 1.81 -19.54 -3.12
N GLU A 45 3.13 -19.36 -3.15
CA GLU A 45 3.90 -18.85 -2.02
C GLU A 45 3.65 -17.35 -1.81
N ASP A 46 3.61 -16.56 -2.86
CA ASP A 46 3.28 -15.15 -2.79
C ASP A 46 1.86 -14.91 -2.26
N ARG A 47 0.90 -15.75 -2.66
CA ARG A 47 -0.47 -15.71 -2.11
C ARG A 47 -0.47 -16.04 -0.61
N ARG A 48 0.29 -17.05 -0.20
CA ARG A 48 0.42 -17.42 1.21
C ARG A 48 1.02 -16.28 2.03
N LEU A 49 2.09 -15.65 1.55
CA LEU A 49 2.72 -14.52 2.22
C LEU A 49 1.82 -13.27 2.26
N ARG A 50 0.93 -13.09 1.27
CA ARG A 50 0.04 -11.93 1.17
C ARG A 50 -1.25 -12.10 1.97
N PHE A 51 -1.82 -13.30 2.00
CA PHE A 51 -3.14 -13.57 2.54
C PHE A 51 -3.13 -14.49 3.77
N GLY A 52 -1.95 -14.92 4.23
CA GLY A 52 -1.80 -15.93 5.29
C GLY A 52 -2.04 -17.37 4.80
N ALA A 53 -2.59 -17.56 3.60
CA ALA A 53 -2.89 -18.84 3.00
C ALA A 53 -2.75 -18.80 1.47
N PRO A 54 -2.46 -19.94 0.80
CA PRO A 54 -2.35 -20.02 -0.66
C PRO A 54 -3.76 -20.05 -1.30
N LEU A 55 -4.43 -18.90 -1.29
CA LEU A 55 -5.81 -18.77 -1.76
C LEU A 55 -5.96 -19.21 -3.24
N ARG A 56 -7.08 -19.89 -3.53
CA ARG A 56 -7.51 -20.18 -4.92
C ARG A 56 -8.10 -18.94 -5.58
N ASP A 57 -8.19 -18.95 -6.91
CA ASP A 57 -8.66 -17.80 -7.69
C ASP A 57 -10.07 -17.35 -7.29
N GLU A 58 -10.97 -18.28 -6.96
CA GLU A 58 -12.32 -17.94 -6.50
C GLU A 58 -12.32 -17.18 -5.17
N ALA A 59 -11.43 -17.55 -4.24
CA ALA A 59 -11.29 -16.85 -2.96
C ALA A 59 -10.70 -15.45 -3.14
N ILE A 60 -9.75 -15.30 -4.07
CA ILE A 60 -9.18 -14.01 -4.48
C ILE A 60 -10.25 -13.14 -5.14
N ALA A 61 -11.08 -13.69 -6.03
CA ALA A 61 -12.19 -12.97 -6.66
C ALA A 61 -13.17 -12.45 -5.58
N ASN A 62 -13.56 -13.30 -4.64
CA ASN A 62 -14.42 -12.92 -3.53
C ASN A 62 -13.78 -11.83 -2.64
N TYR A 63 -12.47 -11.88 -2.41
CA TYR A 63 -11.75 -10.85 -1.68
C TYR A 63 -11.83 -9.51 -2.42
N VAL A 64 -11.55 -9.49 -3.73
CA VAL A 64 -11.60 -8.26 -4.54
C VAL A 64 -13.01 -7.67 -4.59
N GLU A 65 -14.04 -8.51 -4.73
CA GLU A 65 -15.44 -8.05 -4.72
C GLU A 65 -15.88 -7.44 -3.40
N ARG A 66 -15.36 -7.92 -2.27
CA ARG A 66 -15.72 -7.44 -0.92
C ARG A 66 -15.01 -6.15 -0.52
N ILE A 67 -14.04 -5.66 -1.28
CA ILE A 67 -13.37 -4.39 -0.96
C ILE A 67 -14.39 -3.25 -1.00
N ASP A 68 -14.52 -2.55 0.11
CA ASP A 68 -15.38 -1.37 0.22
C ASP A 68 -14.59 -0.10 -0.11
N PHE A 69 -14.65 0.32 -1.37
CA PHE A 69 -13.94 1.52 -1.84
C PHE A 69 -14.45 2.85 -1.25
N VAL A 70 -15.56 2.85 -0.53
CA VAL A 70 -16.05 4.03 0.21
C VAL A 70 -15.28 4.16 1.53
N ARG A 71 -15.11 3.03 2.23
CA ARG A 71 -14.41 2.97 3.50
C ARG A 71 -12.91 2.82 3.30
N ASP A 72 -12.49 1.87 2.47
CA ASP A 72 -11.10 1.43 2.32
C ASP A 72 -10.34 2.27 1.27
N GLY A 73 -9.03 2.30 1.41
CA GLY A 73 -8.13 2.88 0.40
C GLY A 73 -7.42 1.78 -0.39
N VAL A 74 -7.36 1.91 -1.70
CA VAL A 74 -6.54 1.01 -2.53
C VAL A 74 -5.64 1.83 -3.41
N PHE A 75 -4.34 1.55 -3.38
CA PHE A 75 -3.36 2.25 -4.20
C PHE A 75 -2.50 1.23 -4.94
N ALA A 76 -2.03 1.62 -6.12
CA ALA A 76 -1.23 0.75 -6.96
C ALA A 76 -0.14 1.52 -7.71
N VAL A 77 0.83 0.76 -8.21
CA VAL A 77 1.77 1.18 -9.24
C VAL A 77 1.54 0.30 -10.45
N HIS A 78 1.42 0.88 -11.63
CA HIS A 78 1.30 0.15 -12.88
C HIS A 78 2.48 0.44 -13.82
N ASP A 79 2.67 -0.45 -14.78
CA ASP A 79 3.61 -0.23 -15.89
C ASP A 79 2.99 0.65 -16.98
N GLY A 80 3.76 0.90 -18.05
CA GLY A 80 3.30 1.68 -19.20
C GLY A 80 2.11 1.05 -19.96
N THR A 81 1.76 -0.21 -19.69
CA THR A 81 0.63 -0.92 -20.30
C THR A 81 -0.61 -0.96 -19.41
N MET A 82 -0.60 -0.29 -18.27
CA MET A 82 -1.65 -0.28 -17.24
C MET A 82 -1.81 -1.61 -16.47
N ARG A 83 -0.83 -2.50 -16.54
CA ARG A 83 -0.78 -3.68 -15.68
C ARG A 83 -0.33 -3.25 -14.27
N LEU A 84 -1.03 -3.71 -13.24
CA LEU A 84 -0.66 -3.42 -11.85
C LEU A 84 0.57 -4.23 -11.45
N LEU A 85 1.67 -3.54 -11.14
CA LEU A 85 2.92 -4.14 -10.67
C LEU A 85 2.93 -4.34 -9.15
N ALA A 86 2.30 -3.43 -8.43
CA ALA A 86 2.22 -3.48 -6.98
C ALA A 86 0.89 -2.87 -6.52
N VAL A 87 0.33 -3.42 -5.43
CA VAL A 87 -0.94 -2.98 -4.85
C VAL A 87 -0.81 -2.91 -3.34
N VAL A 88 -1.38 -1.88 -2.71
CA VAL A 88 -1.67 -1.83 -1.28
C VAL A 88 -3.17 -1.68 -1.07
N HIS A 89 -3.76 -2.51 -0.23
CA HIS A 89 -5.09 -2.35 0.32
C HIS A 89 -4.98 -1.85 1.75
N VAL A 90 -5.66 -0.77 2.04
CA VAL A 90 -5.78 -0.11 3.34
C VAL A 90 -7.18 -0.40 3.87
N ALA A 91 -7.32 -1.43 4.67
CA ALA A 91 -8.59 -1.84 5.25
C ALA A 91 -8.82 -1.09 6.57
N PHE A 92 -9.75 -0.13 6.58
CA PHE A 92 -10.05 0.66 7.77
C PHE A 92 -10.88 -0.14 8.78
N THR A 93 -10.48 -0.02 10.04
CA THR A 93 -11.30 -0.30 11.22
C THR A 93 -11.73 1.04 11.85
N GLU A 94 -12.13 1.12 13.11
CA GLU A 94 -12.63 2.36 13.71
C GLU A 94 -11.64 3.53 13.63
N ASP A 95 -10.46 3.38 14.24
CA ASP A 95 -9.41 4.42 14.27
C ASP A 95 -8.02 3.88 13.87
N SER A 96 -7.98 2.70 13.30
CA SER A 96 -6.78 2.06 12.78
C SER A 96 -7.02 1.48 11.38
N ALA A 97 -5.96 1.03 10.70
CA ALA A 97 -6.09 0.32 9.44
C ALA A 97 -5.03 -0.76 9.27
N GLU A 98 -5.45 -1.86 8.67
CA GLU A 98 -4.57 -2.92 8.21
C GLU A 98 -4.05 -2.63 6.81
N LEU A 99 -2.76 -2.85 6.60
CA LEU A 99 -2.10 -2.66 5.32
C LEU A 99 -1.70 -4.00 4.71
N GLY A 100 -2.33 -4.36 3.60
CA GLY A 100 -1.95 -5.54 2.84
C GLY A 100 -1.25 -5.15 1.53
N ILE A 101 0.06 -5.40 1.42
CA ILE A 101 0.89 -5.01 0.27
C ILE A 101 1.30 -6.25 -0.54
N SER A 102 1.27 -6.14 -1.85
CA SER A 102 1.85 -7.13 -2.78
C SER A 102 2.62 -6.45 -3.90
N VAL A 103 3.71 -7.09 -4.32
CA VAL A 103 4.55 -6.63 -5.44
C VAL A 103 4.87 -7.85 -6.31
N LEU A 104 4.57 -7.77 -7.61
CA LEU A 104 4.87 -8.85 -8.55
C LEU A 104 6.37 -9.12 -8.63
N PRO A 105 6.82 -10.38 -8.79
CA PRO A 105 8.22 -10.75 -8.80
C PRO A 105 9.12 -9.89 -9.70
N PRO A 106 8.75 -9.57 -10.96
CA PRO A 106 9.58 -8.75 -11.84
C PRO A 106 9.79 -7.31 -11.39
N ALA A 107 8.90 -6.80 -10.50
CA ALA A 107 8.92 -5.43 -10.01
C ALA A 107 9.50 -5.28 -8.59
N ARG A 108 9.99 -6.37 -8.00
CA ARG A 108 10.58 -6.37 -6.66
C ARG A 108 11.93 -5.67 -6.63
N LYS A 109 12.38 -5.29 -5.43
CA LYS A 109 13.66 -4.59 -5.17
C LYS A 109 13.79 -3.21 -5.84
N GLN A 110 12.70 -2.67 -6.39
CA GLN A 110 12.63 -1.33 -6.99
C GLN A 110 12.04 -0.27 -6.05
N GLY A 111 11.80 -0.63 -4.77
CA GLY A 111 11.26 0.31 -3.76
C GLY A 111 9.74 0.48 -3.80
N LEU A 112 9.00 -0.22 -4.68
CA LEU A 112 7.55 -0.04 -4.87
C LEU A 112 6.74 -0.31 -3.61
N GLY A 113 7.10 -1.32 -2.83
CA GLY A 113 6.42 -1.62 -1.56
C GLY A 113 6.56 -0.47 -0.55
N GLY A 114 7.74 0.16 -0.47
CA GLY A 114 7.96 1.35 0.36
C GLY A 114 7.15 2.55 -0.10
N ALA A 115 7.13 2.83 -1.42
CA ALA A 115 6.35 3.92 -2.00
C ALA A 115 4.84 3.76 -1.73
N LEU A 116 4.32 2.54 -1.88
CA LEU A 116 2.92 2.24 -1.56
C LEU A 116 2.61 2.39 -0.07
N PHE A 117 3.54 1.97 0.80
CA PHE A 117 3.37 2.18 2.23
C PHE A 117 3.32 3.67 2.59
N GLU A 118 4.25 4.48 2.07
CA GLU A 118 4.27 5.93 2.27
C GLU A 118 2.96 6.58 1.78
N ARG A 119 2.45 6.15 0.64
CA ARG A 119 1.16 6.59 0.10
C ARG A 119 -0.01 6.22 1.01
N ALA A 120 -0.02 4.98 1.51
CA ALA A 120 -1.03 4.50 2.44
C ALA A 120 -1.01 5.29 3.76
N VAL A 121 0.16 5.53 4.35
CA VAL A 121 0.32 6.32 5.57
C VAL A 121 -0.17 7.76 5.38
N MET A 122 0.14 8.39 4.23
CA MET A 122 -0.39 9.72 3.91
C MET A 122 -1.91 9.73 3.88
N HIS A 123 -2.52 8.75 3.22
CA HIS A 123 -3.96 8.59 3.16
C HIS A 123 -4.58 8.38 4.55
N LEU A 124 -4.00 7.49 5.35
CA LEU A 124 -4.42 7.21 6.73
C LEU A 124 -4.39 8.48 7.60
N ARG A 125 -3.30 9.23 7.50
CA ARG A 125 -3.12 10.49 8.21
C ARG A 125 -4.25 11.47 7.88
N ASN A 126 -4.56 11.65 6.59
CA ASN A 126 -5.59 12.58 6.15
C ASN A 126 -7.02 12.09 6.44
N ARG A 127 -7.20 10.79 6.67
CA ARG A 127 -8.46 10.18 7.12
C ARG A 127 -8.59 10.17 8.66
N GLY A 128 -7.58 10.64 9.39
CA GLY A 128 -7.61 10.74 10.85
C GLY A 128 -7.39 9.41 11.59
N ALA A 129 -6.85 8.40 10.91
CA ALA A 129 -6.44 7.16 11.57
C ALA A 129 -5.32 7.44 12.57
N ARG A 130 -5.31 6.69 13.68
CA ARG A 130 -4.30 6.84 14.75
C ARG A 130 -3.19 5.81 14.66
N GLU A 131 -3.46 4.67 14.06
CA GLU A 131 -2.51 3.57 13.94
C GLU A 131 -2.64 2.88 12.58
N ALA A 132 -1.52 2.44 12.03
CA ALA A 132 -1.48 1.47 10.94
C ALA A 132 -0.80 0.20 11.41
N PHE A 133 -1.27 -0.94 10.93
CA PHE A 133 -0.62 -2.20 11.21
C PHE A 133 -0.56 -3.11 9.97
N ILE A 134 0.42 -4.00 10.01
CA ILE A 134 0.60 -5.09 9.05
C ILE A 134 0.53 -6.37 9.86
N HIS A 135 -0.34 -7.28 9.45
CA HIS A 135 -0.37 -8.64 9.93
C HIS A 135 0.24 -9.55 8.87
N CYS A 136 1.27 -10.31 9.21
CA CYS A 136 1.94 -11.17 8.24
C CYS A 136 2.62 -12.37 8.90
N LEU A 137 2.94 -13.38 8.10
CA LEU A 137 3.76 -14.50 8.55
C LEU A 137 5.16 -14.00 8.93
N SER A 138 5.72 -14.51 10.04
CA SER A 138 7.03 -14.08 10.56
C SER A 138 8.18 -14.31 9.58
N GLU A 139 8.03 -15.28 8.69
CA GLU A 139 8.98 -15.59 7.62
C GLU A 139 8.88 -14.65 6.40
N ASN A 140 7.88 -13.76 6.34
CA ASN A 140 7.76 -12.76 5.27
C ASN A 140 8.87 -11.70 5.37
N GLY A 141 10.09 -12.09 4.97
CA GLY A 141 11.28 -11.25 5.06
C GLY A 141 11.16 -9.91 4.34
N ALA A 142 10.42 -9.87 3.21
CA ALA A 142 10.19 -8.63 2.46
C ALA A 142 9.34 -7.65 3.26
N MET A 143 8.26 -8.11 3.88
CA MET A 143 7.38 -7.28 4.71
C MET A 143 8.09 -6.85 5.98
N MET A 144 8.83 -7.75 6.63
CA MET A 144 9.64 -7.44 7.81
C MET A 144 10.73 -6.41 7.51
N HIS A 145 11.32 -6.43 6.31
CA HIS A 145 12.27 -5.41 5.88
C HIS A 145 11.60 -4.03 5.75
N ILE A 146 10.42 -3.96 5.14
CA ILE A 146 9.64 -2.72 5.01
C ILE A 146 9.29 -2.19 6.41
N ALA A 147 8.76 -3.03 7.29
CA ALA A 147 8.36 -2.67 8.64
C ALA A 147 9.54 -2.08 9.45
N ARG A 148 10.71 -2.74 9.43
CA ARG A 148 11.92 -2.22 10.12
C ARG A 148 12.40 -0.90 9.55
N LYS A 149 12.44 -0.79 8.22
CA LYS A 149 12.89 0.44 7.54
C LYS A 149 12.03 1.65 7.88
N LEU A 150 10.75 1.41 8.14
CA LEU A 150 9.76 2.44 8.45
C LEU A 150 9.58 2.67 9.96
N GLY A 151 10.39 2.01 10.80
CA GLY A 151 10.36 2.20 12.25
C GLY A 151 9.12 1.63 12.93
N MET A 152 8.43 0.65 12.31
CA MET A 152 7.29 -0.01 12.92
C MET A 152 7.72 -0.84 14.13
N ARG A 153 6.90 -0.84 15.17
CA ARG A 153 7.07 -1.73 16.32
C ARG A 153 6.63 -3.15 15.93
N ILE A 154 7.57 -4.08 15.98
CA ILE A 154 7.36 -5.48 15.60
C ILE A 154 6.98 -6.28 16.84
N ILE A 155 5.87 -7.01 16.78
CA ILE A 155 5.29 -7.79 17.86
C ILE A 155 5.12 -9.22 17.34
N PRO A 156 6.03 -10.16 17.66
CA PRO A 156 5.90 -11.56 17.27
C PRO A 156 4.69 -12.21 17.98
N CYS A 157 3.93 -13.02 17.25
CA CYS A 157 2.78 -13.76 17.73
C CYS A 157 2.81 -15.20 17.15
N GLY A 158 3.71 -16.04 17.65
CA GLY A 158 3.92 -17.39 17.13
C GLY A 158 4.50 -17.39 15.72
N GLU A 159 3.79 -18.01 14.78
CA GLU A 159 4.18 -18.05 13.36
C GLU A 159 3.85 -16.76 12.61
N GLU A 160 3.09 -15.86 13.23
CA GLU A 160 2.66 -14.58 12.69
C GLU A 160 3.35 -13.41 13.41
N THR A 161 3.30 -12.25 12.81
CA THR A 161 3.90 -11.03 13.35
C THR A 161 3.02 -9.85 13.03
N ASP A 162 2.73 -9.04 14.04
CA ASP A 162 2.16 -7.71 13.88
C ASP A 162 3.29 -6.68 13.80
N ALA A 163 3.22 -5.78 12.84
CA ALA A 163 4.03 -4.59 12.81
C ALA A 163 3.11 -3.36 12.88
N ARG A 164 3.33 -2.48 13.86
CA ARG A 164 2.44 -1.35 14.17
C ARG A 164 3.19 -0.03 14.15
N ILE A 165 2.53 1.03 13.70
CA ILE A 165 3.06 2.39 13.70
C ILE A 165 1.95 3.39 14.01
N GLY A 166 2.23 4.34 14.92
CA GLY A 166 1.34 5.47 15.18
C GLY A 166 1.32 6.44 14.00
N ILE A 167 0.16 6.99 13.71
CA ILE A 167 -0.05 7.95 12.62
C ILE A 167 -0.23 9.35 13.23
N ASP A 168 0.57 10.31 12.78
CA ASP A 168 0.46 11.71 13.18
C ASP A 168 -0.85 12.33 12.68
N PRO A 169 -1.39 13.35 13.37
CA PRO A 169 -2.55 14.09 12.91
C PRO A 169 -2.37 14.70 11.52
N PRO A 170 -3.46 14.88 10.73
CA PRO A 170 -3.39 15.52 9.43
C PRO A 170 -2.97 16.99 9.55
N THR A 171 -2.37 17.52 8.49
CA THR A 171 -2.03 18.93 8.35
C THR A 171 -2.51 19.45 7.00
N PRO A 172 -2.69 20.78 6.81
CA PRO A 172 -3.01 21.32 5.49
C PRO A 172 -2.03 20.91 4.41
N GLN A 173 -0.74 20.78 4.77
CA GLN A 173 0.31 20.34 3.86
C GLN A 173 0.12 18.89 3.43
N THR A 174 -0.27 17.97 4.33
CA THR A 174 -0.48 16.56 3.98
C THR A 174 -1.67 16.39 3.06
N HIS A 175 -2.75 17.13 3.27
CA HIS A 175 -3.90 17.16 2.35
C HIS A 175 -3.52 17.69 0.97
N PHE A 176 -2.71 18.76 0.90
CA PHE A 176 -2.25 19.31 -0.37
C PHE A 176 -1.35 18.32 -1.14
N VAL A 177 -0.43 17.65 -0.46
CA VAL A 177 0.45 16.64 -1.07
C VAL A 177 -0.38 15.47 -1.60
N GLU A 178 -1.34 14.96 -0.84
CA GLU A 178 -2.22 13.88 -1.29
C GLU A 178 -3.04 14.31 -2.51
N TRP A 179 -3.61 15.51 -2.50
CA TRP A 179 -4.34 16.06 -3.64
C TRP A 179 -3.47 16.14 -4.90
N LEU A 180 -2.21 16.59 -4.78
CA LEU A 180 -1.26 16.61 -5.90
C LEU A 180 -0.96 15.21 -6.45
N GLN A 181 -0.79 14.22 -5.56
CA GLN A 181 -0.55 12.84 -5.96
C GLN A 181 -1.74 12.27 -6.74
N ASP A 182 -2.97 12.52 -6.25
CA ASP A 182 -4.19 12.06 -6.92
C ASP A 182 -4.36 12.73 -8.30
N ARG A 183 -4.11 14.04 -8.42
CA ARG A 183 -4.18 14.77 -9.70
C ARG A 183 -3.16 14.27 -10.73
N ASN A 184 -1.92 14.04 -10.31
CA ASN A 184 -0.89 13.49 -11.20
C ASN A 184 -1.27 12.08 -11.70
N ALA A 185 -1.87 11.26 -10.83
CA ALA A 185 -2.37 9.94 -11.19
C ALA A 185 -3.49 9.99 -12.23
N ASP A 186 -4.44 10.92 -12.09
CA ASP A 186 -5.54 11.12 -13.04
C ASP A 186 -5.04 11.53 -14.43
N VAL A 187 -4.05 12.41 -14.50
CA VAL A 187 -3.43 12.85 -15.78
C VAL A 187 -2.80 11.66 -16.51
N VAL A 188 -2.04 10.82 -15.79
CA VAL A 188 -1.42 9.62 -16.38
C VAL A 188 -2.46 8.61 -16.83
N ARG A 189 -3.53 8.42 -16.06
CA ARG A 189 -4.66 7.56 -16.42
C ARG A 189 -5.34 8.04 -17.71
N CYS A 190 -5.62 9.33 -17.83
CA CYS A 190 -6.18 9.91 -19.04
C CYS A 190 -5.27 9.70 -20.25
N TYR A 191 -3.97 9.94 -20.11
CA TYR A 191 -3.01 9.77 -21.21
C TYR A 191 -2.94 8.34 -21.72
N SER A 192 -2.95 7.35 -20.81
CA SER A 192 -2.89 5.92 -21.18
C SER A 192 -4.17 5.40 -21.82
N VAL A 193 -5.33 5.96 -21.50
CA VAL A 193 -6.61 5.65 -22.18
C VAL A 193 -6.58 6.18 -23.62
N PHE A 194 -6.12 7.41 -23.83
CA PHE A 194 -6.00 7.99 -25.18
C PHE A 194 -4.98 7.24 -26.05
N ALA A 195 -3.84 6.85 -25.52
CA ALA A 195 -2.82 6.11 -26.26
C ALA A 195 -3.31 4.72 -26.73
N LYS A 196 -4.24 4.08 -26.02
CA LYS A 196 -4.84 2.80 -26.43
C LYS A 196 -5.92 2.94 -27.51
N GLN A 197 -6.51 4.12 -27.69
CA GLN A 197 -7.52 4.36 -28.73
C GLN A 197 -6.90 4.73 -30.08
N THR A 198 -5.60 5.06 -30.10
CA THR A 198 -4.88 5.49 -31.30
C THR A 198 -3.88 4.43 -31.83
N ALA A 199 -3.77 3.27 -31.20
CA ALA A 199 -2.95 2.12 -31.60
C ALA A 199 -3.82 0.97 -32.12
#